data_25a003a454baa509d206de85433714c5
#
_entry.id   25a003a454baa509d206de85433714c5
#
_cell.length_a   1.000
_cell.length_b   1.000
_cell.length_c   1.000
_cell.angle_alpha   90.00
_cell.angle_beta   90.00
_cell.angle_gamma   90.00
#
_symmetry.space_group_name_H-M   'P 1'
#
loop_
_entity.id
_entity.type
_entity.pdbx_description
1 polymer ?
#
loop_
_entity_poly.entity_id
_entity_poly.type
_entity_poly.pdbx_seq_one_letter_code
_entity_poly.pdbx_strand_id
1 'polypeptide(L)'
;SKIKIKKKEYSLLKSFFKKQYKNLSGMSDLEIRLILIETEIFYNEKKFKYSMNRINSGLEKYKNNGAFLYTRALVAEKLDRFDILEEDLKKLIKLEPDNAQAYNALGYTWANNNINLKEAHEYIDEALSLEPNDAAILDSKGWILFRLGSYKKAEPYFIKALKYSDDSEIVSHFVQVLLKLGKTNKAKKIFSKYIKLNPEDEKLNELKNLLNEI
;
A
#
# COMPACT_ATOMS: atom_id res chain seq x y z
N SER A 1 -19.41 -5.71 2.22
CA SER A 1 -19.62 -7.10 1.74
C SER A 1 -18.77 -7.31 0.50
N LYS A 2 -17.71 -8.11 0.59
CA LYS A 2 -16.90 -8.52 -0.56
C LYS A 2 -17.77 -9.43 -1.45
N ILE A 3 -18.21 -8.92 -2.59
CA ILE A 3 -18.91 -9.73 -3.60
C ILE A 3 -17.88 -10.69 -4.19
N LYS A 4 -17.99 -11.97 -3.83
CA LYS A 4 -17.20 -13.04 -4.49
C LYS A 4 -17.73 -13.22 -5.91
N ILE A 5 -17.02 -12.68 -6.89
CA ILE A 5 -17.34 -12.86 -8.31
C ILE A 5 -17.11 -14.34 -8.67
N LYS A 6 -18.14 -15.04 -9.16
CA LYS A 6 -18.05 -16.44 -9.59
C LYS A 6 -17.32 -16.55 -10.94
N LYS A 7 -16.77 -17.73 -11.25
CA LYS A 7 -15.96 -17.98 -12.46
C LYS A 7 -16.62 -17.53 -13.77
N LYS A 8 -17.95 -17.65 -13.88
CA LYS A 8 -18.77 -17.19 -15.01
C LYS A 8 -18.80 -15.66 -15.11
N GLU A 9 -18.82 -14.96 -13.98
CA GLU A 9 -18.85 -13.49 -13.90
C GLU A 9 -17.51 -12.89 -14.37
N TYR A 10 -16.36 -13.56 -14.11
CA TYR A 10 -15.06 -13.14 -14.65
C TYR A 10 -15.01 -13.16 -16.18
N SER A 11 -15.59 -14.17 -16.81
CA SER A 11 -15.62 -14.25 -18.28
C SER A 11 -16.48 -13.13 -18.88
N LEU A 12 -17.60 -12.81 -18.24
CA LEU A 12 -18.47 -11.70 -18.62
C LEU A 12 -17.78 -10.35 -18.44
N LEU A 13 -17.09 -10.16 -17.31
CA LEU A 13 -16.35 -8.94 -17.02
C LEU A 13 -15.23 -8.70 -18.06
N LYS A 14 -14.44 -9.73 -18.38
CA LYS A 14 -13.44 -9.67 -19.44
C LYS A 14 -14.04 -9.33 -20.81
N SER A 15 -15.17 -9.95 -21.14
CA SER A 15 -15.88 -9.67 -22.39
C SER A 15 -16.40 -8.24 -22.45
N PHE A 16 -16.90 -7.72 -21.33
CA PHE A 16 -17.32 -6.31 -21.18
C PHE A 16 -16.14 -5.36 -21.46
N PHE A 17 -15.01 -5.52 -20.76
CA PHE A 17 -13.83 -4.68 -20.99
C PHE A 17 -13.35 -4.75 -22.44
N LYS A 18 -13.26 -5.95 -23.03
CA LYS A 18 -12.88 -6.13 -24.44
C LYS A 18 -13.78 -5.34 -25.39
N LYS A 19 -15.09 -5.25 -25.12
CA LYS A 19 -16.04 -4.45 -25.90
C LYS A 19 -15.77 -2.95 -25.71
N GLN A 20 -15.53 -2.51 -24.46
CA GLN A 20 -15.28 -1.09 -24.18
C GLN A 20 -14.01 -0.59 -24.88
N TYR A 21 -12.91 -1.37 -24.88
CA TYR A 21 -11.68 -0.98 -25.57
C TYR A 21 -11.87 -0.73 -27.06
N LYS A 22 -12.74 -1.47 -27.73
CA LYS A 22 -13.07 -1.21 -29.15
C LYS A 22 -13.75 0.14 -29.34
N ASN A 23 -14.58 0.55 -28.39
CA ASN A 23 -15.32 1.81 -28.47
C ASN A 23 -14.45 3.03 -28.13
N LEU A 24 -13.31 2.84 -27.46
CA LEU A 24 -12.41 3.91 -26.99
C LEU A 24 -11.19 4.12 -27.91
N SER A 25 -11.18 3.51 -29.09
CA SER A 25 -10.08 3.66 -30.05
C SER A 25 -9.86 5.14 -30.38
N GLY A 26 -8.65 5.65 -30.10
CA GLY A 26 -8.29 7.08 -30.28
C GLY A 26 -8.57 7.98 -29.07
N MET A 27 -9.16 7.48 -27.98
CA MET A 27 -9.45 8.25 -26.75
C MET A 27 -8.47 7.82 -25.63
N SER A 28 -7.21 8.27 -25.70
CA SER A 28 -6.11 7.84 -24.82
C SER A 28 -6.45 7.94 -23.33
N ASP A 29 -7.01 9.06 -22.88
CA ASP A 29 -7.30 9.29 -21.46
C ASP A 29 -8.36 8.34 -20.91
N LEU A 30 -9.41 8.07 -21.70
CA LEU A 30 -10.45 7.12 -21.32
C LEU A 30 -9.93 5.68 -21.34
N GLU A 31 -9.05 5.36 -22.28
CA GLU A 31 -8.39 4.05 -22.33
C GLU A 31 -7.48 3.82 -21.13
N ILE A 32 -6.67 4.82 -20.73
CA ILE A 32 -5.83 4.79 -19.53
C ILE A 32 -6.70 4.52 -18.29
N ARG A 33 -7.77 5.30 -18.11
CA ARG A 33 -8.69 5.12 -16.97
C ARG A 33 -9.33 3.73 -16.97
N LEU A 34 -9.73 3.23 -18.13
CA LEU A 34 -10.35 1.91 -18.24
C LEU A 34 -9.36 0.78 -17.88
N ILE A 35 -8.09 0.91 -18.27
CA ILE A 35 -7.01 -0.02 -17.89
C ILE A 35 -6.82 -0.04 -16.38
N LEU A 36 -6.76 1.14 -15.74
CA LEU A 36 -6.61 1.25 -14.30
C LEU A 36 -7.79 0.61 -13.55
N ILE A 37 -9.03 0.91 -13.97
CA ILE A 37 -10.24 0.35 -13.38
C ILE A 37 -10.25 -1.19 -13.52
N GLU A 38 -9.95 -1.71 -14.71
CA GLU A 38 -9.89 -3.16 -14.91
C GLU A 38 -8.81 -3.79 -14.01
N THR A 39 -7.63 -3.19 -13.96
CA THR A 39 -6.53 -3.68 -13.12
C THR A 39 -6.91 -3.69 -11.65
N GLU A 40 -7.53 -2.61 -11.14
CA GLU A 40 -7.98 -2.48 -9.77
C GLU A 40 -9.05 -3.52 -9.39
N ILE A 41 -10.06 -3.72 -10.24
CA ILE A 41 -11.11 -4.73 -10.01
C ILE A 41 -10.46 -6.11 -9.82
N PHE A 42 -9.56 -6.50 -10.72
CA PHE A 42 -8.91 -7.81 -10.63
C PHE A 42 -7.89 -7.88 -9.48
N TYR A 43 -7.27 -6.78 -9.10
CA TYR A 43 -6.42 -6.68 -7.91
C TYR A 43 -7.25 -6.93 -6.62
N ASN A 44 -8.38 -6.28 -6.47
CA ASN A 44 -9.28 -6.43 -5.32
C ASN A 44 -9.84 -7.85 -5.20
N GLU A 45 -10.02 -8.54 -6.34
CA GLU A 45 -10.39 -9.94 -6.39
C GLU A 45 -9.19 -10.91 -6.22
N LYS A 46 -8.02 -10.40 -5.82
CA LYS A 46 -6.78 -11.16 -5.64
C LYS A 46 -6.32 -11.91 -6.90
N LYS A 47 -6.69 -11.43 -8.11
CA LYS A 47 -6.27 -11.97 -9.42
C LYS A 47 -5.01 -11.26 -9.93
N PHE A 48 -3.99 -11.19 -9.07
CA PHE A 48 -2.77 -10.40 -9.29
C PHE A 48 -2.07 -10.70 -10.62
N LYS A 49 -2.00 -11.97 -11.05
CA LYS A 49 -1.41 -12.33 -12.37
C LYS A 49 -2.17 -11.71 -13.54
N TYR A 50 -3.50 -11.61 -13.44
CA TYR A 50 -4.30 -10.96 -14.47
C TYR A 50 -4.11 -9.45 -14.45
N SER A 51 -4.12 -8.83 -13.26
CA SER A 51 -3.81 -7.41 -13.07
C SER A 51 -2.44 -7.06 -13.64
N MET A 52 -1.42 -7.89 -13.36
CA MET A 52 -0.06 -7.72 -13.90
C MET A 52 -0.05 -7.73 -15.43
N ASN A 53 -0.67 -8.71 -16.05
CA ASN A 53 -0.73 -8.81 -17.52
C ASN A 53 -1.48 -7.60 -18.11
N ARG A 54 -2.54 -7.14 -17.44
CA ARG A 54 -3.33 -6.01 -17.92
C ARG A 54 -2.54 -4.70 -17.87
N ILE A 55 -1.88 -4.43 -16.74
CA ILE A 55 -1.09 -3.20 -16.60
C ILE A 55 0.16 -3.21 -17.50
N ASN A 56 0.79 -4.38 -17.72
CA ASN A 56 1.88 -4.52 -18.67
C ASN A 56 1.45 -4.12 -20.09
N SER A 57 0.29 -4.61 -20.56
CA SER A 57 -0.25 -4.19 -21.86
C SER A 57 -0.54 -2.69 -21.93
N GLY A 58 -0.91 -2.06 -20.81
CA GLY A 58 -1.03 -0.61 -20.73
C GLY A 58 0.33 0.09 -20.89
N LEU A 59 1.35 -0.39 -20.22
CA LEU A 59 2.70 0.17 -20.27
C LEU A 59 3.42 -0.06 -21.61
N GLU A 60 3.09 -1.09 -22.37
CA GLU A 60 3.57 -1.25 -23.76
C GLU A 60 3.16 -0.05 -24.62
N LYS A 61 1.95 0.45 -24.43
CA LYS A 61 1.39 1.59 -25.17
C LYS A 61 1.75 2.93 -24.54
N TYR A 62 1.71 3.03 -23.22
CA TYR A 62 1.88 4.26 -22.43
C TYR A 62 3.08 4.14 -21.49
N LYS A 63 4.28 3.99 -22.05
CA LYS A 63 5.54 3.59 -21.36
C LYS A 63 5.93 4.43 -20.14
N ASN A 64 5.53 5.71 -20.10
CA ASN A 64 5.89 6.65 -19.04
C ASN A 64 4.66 7.15 -18.28
N ASN A 65 3.55 6.42 -18.31
CA ASN A 65 2.38 6.79 -17.53
C ASN A 65 2.63 6.49 -16.05
N GLY A 66 2.70 7.53 -15.22
CA GLY A 66 3.02 7.41 -13.80
C GLY A 66 2.00 6.56 -13.03
N ALA A 67 0.70 6.71 -13.32
CA ALA A 67 -0.33 5.91 -12.70
C ALA A 67 -0.18 4.41 -13.00
N PHE A 68 0.26 4.06 -14.23
CA PHE A 68 0.53 2.67 -14.57
C PHE A 68 1.78 2.12 -13.87
N LEU A 69 2.85 2.90 -13.79
CA LEU A 69 4.06 2.50 -13.07
C LEU A 69 3.74 2.24 -11.58
N TYR A 70 3.04 3.17 -10.95
CA TYR A 70 2.61 3.02 -9.55
C TYR A 70 1.72 1.79 -9.35
N THR A 71 0.70 1.63 -10.21
CA THR A 71 -0.22 0.48 -10.12
C THR A 71 0.51 -0.84 -10.34
N ARG A 72 1.48 -0.90 -11.30
CA ARG A 72 2.27 -2.11 -11.53
C ARG A 72 3.13 -2.46 -10.33
N ALA A 73 3.73 -1.47 -9.70
CA ALA A 73 4.50 -1.66 -8.47
C ALA A 73 3.66 -2.28 -7.34
N LEU A 74 2.43 -1.79 -7.12
CA LEU A 74 1.52 -2.37 -6.13
C LEU A 74 1.10 -3.81 -6.46
N VAL A 75 0.87 -4.12 -7.75
CA VAL A 75 0.58 -5.49 -8.18
C VAL A 75 1.81 -6.39 -8.03
N ALA A 76 3.00 -5.86 -8.34
CA ALA A 76 4.28 -6.57 -8.22
C ALA A 76 4.57 -6.96 -6.76
N GLU A 77 4.27 -6.08 -5.80
CA GLU A 77 4.36 -6.37 -4.36
C GLU A 77 3.55 -7.63 -3.99
N LYS A 78 2.32 -7.74 -4.47
CA LYS A 78 1.44 -8.91 -4.19
C LYS A 78 1.87 -10.20 -4.90
N LEU A 79 2.84 -10.10 -5.79
CA LEU A 79 3.45 -11.23 -6.52
C LEU A 79 4.90 -11.49 -6.07
N ASP A 80 5.36 -10.82 -5.01
CA ASP A 80 6.75 -10.86 -4.50
C ASP A 80 7.81 -10.50 -5.57
N ARG A 81 7.41 -9.66 -6.56
CA ARG A 81 8.28 -9.18 -7.63
C ARG A 81 8.85 -7.81 -7.26
N PHE A 82 9.69 -7.81 -6.23
CA PHE A 82 10.34 -6.58 -5.72
C PHE A 82 11.26 -5.92 -6.76
N ASP A 83 11.80 -6.69 -7.69
CA ASP A 83 12.56 -6.21 -8.84
C ASP A 83 11.73 -5.22 -9.71
N ILE A 84 10.52 -5.59 -10.08
CA ILE A 84 9.60 -4.74 -10.86
C ILE A 84 9.14 -3.54 -10.04
N LEU A 85 8.79 -3.76 -8.77
CA LEU A 85 8.36 -2.70 -7.87
C LEU A 85 9.41 -1.59 -7.79
N GLU A 86 10.66 -1.97 -7.51
CA GLU A 86 11.76 -1.02 -7.33
C GLU A 86 12.08 -0.28 -8.64
N GLU A 87 12.11 -0.98 -9.77
CA GLU A 87 12.33 -0.38 -11.09
C GLU A 87 11.26 0.67 -11.40
N ASP A 88 9.99 0.30 -11.22
CA ASP A 88 8.86 1.18 -11.54
C ASP A 88 8.79 2.40 -10.64
N LEU A 89 8.96 2.23 -9.33
CA LEU A 89 8.91 3.36 -8.41
C LEU A 89 10.11 4.29 -8.59
N LYS A 90 11.31 3.78 -8.82
CA LYS A 90 12.48 4.61 -9.16
C LYS A 90 12.29 5.37 -10.49
N LYS A 91 11.66 4.73 -11.46
CA LYS A 91 11.30 5.40 -12.72
C LYS A 91 10.25 6.48 -12.50
N LEU A 92 9.23 6.18 -11.70
CA LEU A 92 8.17 7.14 -11.37
C LEU A 92 8.73 8.37 -10.67
N ILE A 93 9.58 8.20 -9.66
CA ILE A 93 10.26 9.29 -8.94
C ILE A 93 11.08 10.18 -9.88
N LYS A 94 11.73 9.59 -10.90
CA LYS A 94 12.45 10.38 -11.90
C LYS A 94 11.53 11.20 -12.82
N LEU A 95 10.33 10.69 -13.10
CA LEU A 95 9.33 11.37 -13.95
C LEU A 95 8.53 12.42 -13.16
N GLU A 96 8.27 12.14 -11.90
CA GLU A 96 7.44 12.92 -10.98
C GLU A 96 8.18 13.08 -9.64
N PRO A 97 9.17 14.00 -9.53
CA PRO A 97 10.00 14.15 -8.32
C PRO A 97 9.24 14.64 -7.09
N ASP A 98 8.02 15.14 -7.25
CA ASP A 98 7.10 15.59 -6.20
C ASP A 98 6.05 14.53 -5.83
N ASN A 99 6.17 13.30 -6.35
CA ASN A 99 5.24 12.22 -6.06
C ASN A 99 5.57 11.55 -4.70
N ALA A 100 5.02 12.11 -3.62
CA ALA A 100 5.20 11.61 -2.26
C ALA A 100 4.85 10.13 -2.10
N GLN A 101 3.81 9.66 -2.80
CA GLN A 101 3.35 8.27 -2.72
C GLN A 101 4.36 7.28 -3.30
N ALA A 102 5.09 7.68 -4.36
CA ALA A 102 6.13 6.85 -4.94
C ALA A 102 7.33 6.68 -3.99
N TYR A 103 7.78 7.77 -3.36
CA TYR A 103 8.81 7.73 -2.33
C TYR A 103 8.38 6.87 -1.15
N ASN A 104 7.16 7.09 -0.65
CA ASN A 104 6.61 6.33 0.47
C ASN A 104 6.52 4.84 0.16
N ALA A 105 5.97 4.45 -0.98
CA ALA A 105 5.81 3.06 -1.37
C ALA A 105 7.16 2.32 -1.44
N LEU A 106 8.19 2.95 -2.02
CA LEU A 106 9.52 2.35 -2.12
C LEU A 106 10.18 2.25 -0.74
N GLY A 107 10.18 3.34 0.03
CA GLY A 107 10.76 3.37 1.37
C GLY A 107 10.07 2.40 2.33
N TYR A 108 8.74 2.33 2.31
CA TYR A 108 7.98 1.38 3.12
C TYR A 108 8.28 -0.07 2.75
N THR A 109 8.33 -0.38 1.44
CA THR A 109 8.65 -1.75 0.98
C THR A 109 10.02 -2.20 1.46
N TRP A 110 11.03 -1.34 1.36
CA TRP A 110 12.38 -1.64 1.87
C TRP A 110 12.38 -1.82 3.40
N ALA A 111 11.69 -0.93 4.13
CA ALA A 111 11.58 -1.01 5.58
C ALA A 111 10.90 -2.30 6.02
N ASN A 112 9.79 -2.66 5.37
CA ASN A 112 9.01 -3.85 5.69
C ASN A 112 9.80 -5.14 5.46
N ASN A 113 10.61 -5.18 4.41
CA ASN A 113 11.46 -6.31 4.08
C ASN A 113 12.84 -6.28 4.79
N ASN A 114 13.10 -5.28 5.62
CA ASN A 114 14.35 -5.10 6.36
C ASN A 114 15.59 -5.00 5.45
N ILE A 115 15.43 -4.33 4.30
CA ILE A 115 16.49 -4.08 3.33
C ILE A 115 16.67 -2.57 3.13
N ASN A 116 17.86 -2.13 2.77
CA ASN A 116 18.16 -0.73 2.44
C ASN A 116 17.61 0.29 3.47
N LEU A 117 17.67 -0.04 4.77
CA LEU A 117 16.98 0.74 5.82
C LEU A 117 17.42 2.20 5.88
N LYS A 118 18.67 2.50 5.51
CA LYS A 118 19.16 3.88 5.47
C LYS A 118 18.50 4.65 4.34
N GLU A 119 18.53 4.13 3.13
CA GLU A 119 17.91 4.72 1.95
C GLU A 119 16.38 4.76 2.12
N ALA A 120 15.77 3.72 2.70
CA ALA A 120 14.35 3.71 3.05
C ALA A 120 13.97 4.89 3.94
N HIS A 121 14.81 5.18 4.93
CA HIS A 121 14.61 6.33 5.82
C HIS A 121 14.66 7.67 5.07
N GLU A 122 15.64 7.83 4.16
CA GLU A 122 15.79 9.03 3.34
C GLU A 122 14.58 9.22 2.40
N TYR A 123 14.10 8.14 1.76
CA TYR A 123 12.92 8.18 0.89
C TYR A 123 11.63 8.51 1.64
N ILE A 124 11.44 7.94 2.85
CA ILE A 124 10.30 8.28 3.69
C ILE A 124 10.39 9.73 4.20
N ASP A 125 11.59 10.27 4.46
CA ASP A 125 11.77 11.67 4.82
C ASP A 125 11.40 12.61 3.67
N GLU A 126 11.74 12.25 2.43
CA GLU A 126 11.31 13.01 1.26
C GLU A 126 9.79 12.99 1.11
N ALA A 127 9.17 11.81 1.20
CA ALA A 127 7.70 11.70 1.17
C ALA A 127 7.05 12.56 2.25
N LEU A 128 7.58 12.56 3.46
CA LEU A 128 7.06 13.34 4.59
C LEU A 128 7.26 14.85 4.39
N SER A 129 8.31 15.28 3.69
CA SER A 129 8.52 16.68 3.35
C SER A 129 7.48 17.19 2.36
N LEU A 130 7.09 16.35 1.40
CA LEU A 130 6.09 16.64 0.38
C LEU A 130 4.67 16.62 0.97
N GLU A 131 4.34 15.61 1.77
CA GLU A 131 3.02 15.42 2.37
C GLU A 131 3.10 15.19 3.90
N PRO A 132 3.31 16.25 4.72
CA PRO A 132 3.66 16.12 6.14
C PRO A 132 2.52 15.63 7.06
N ASN A 133 1.30 15.55 6.55
CA ASN A 133 0.10 15.13 7.30
C ASN A 133 -0.58 13.87 6.71
N ASP A 134 0.02 13.25 5.70
CA ASP A 134 -0.48 11.98 5.19
C ASP A 134 -0.30 10.88 6.23
N ALA A 135 -1.37 10.14 6.53
CA ALA A 135 -1.37 9.13 7.58
C ALA A 135 -0.49 7.93 7.26
N ALA A 136 -0.46 7.50 5.98
CA ALA A 136 0.34 6.37 5.56
C ALA A 136 1.83 6.70 5.56
N ILE A 137 2.21 7.93 5.18
CA ILE A 137 3.59 8.38 5.24
C ILE A 137 4.07 8.54 6.69
N LEU A 138 3.21 9.05 7.58
CA LEU A 138 3.48 9.12 9.01
C LEU A 138 3.67 7.73 9.62
N ASP A 139 2.83 6.77 9.23
CA ASP A 139 2.97 5.36 9.62
C ASP A 139 4.30 4.79 9.15
N SER A 140 4.63 4.96 7.87
CA SER A 140 5.89 4.52 7.28
C SER A 140 7.11 5.11 8.00
N LYS A 141 7.04 6.40 8.41
CA LYS A 141 8.09 7.04 9.21
C LYS A 141 8.23 6.40 10.59
N GLY A 142 7.11 6.14 11.25
CA GLY A 142 7.10 5.41 12.50
C GLY A 142 7.65 3.99 12.34
N TRP A 143 7.27 3.30 11.27
CA TRP A 143 7.69 1.93 10.99
C TRP A 143 9.18 1.81 10.71
N ILE A 144 9.77 2.67 9.86
CA ILE A 144 11.22 2.64 9.63
C ILE A 144 12.00 2.93 10.91
N LEU A 145 11.55 3.85 11.75
CA LEU A 145 12.16 4.09 13.06
C LEU A 145 12.06 2.88 14.00
N PHE A 146 10.95 2.14 13.93
CA PHE A 146 10.79 0.86 14.64
C PHE A 146 11.79 -0.17 14.14
N ARG A 147 11.93 -0.34 12.82
CA ARG A 147 12.89 -1.28 12.20
C ARG A 147 14.34 -0.94 12.56
N LEU A 148 14.65 0.34 12.74
CA LEU A 148 15.94 0.86 13.20
C LEU A 148 16.12 0.78 14.73
N GLY A 149 15.17 0.20 15.49
CA GLY A 149 15.24 0.09 16.95
C GLY A 149 14.98 1.39 17.70
N SER A 150 14.61 2.46 17.01
CA SER A 150 14.37 3.79 17.58
C SER A 150 12.93 3.97 18.08
N TYR A 151 12.45 3.04 18.92
CA TYR A 151 11.05 2.94 19.35
C TYR A 151 10.49 4.22 19.97
N LYS A 152 11.28 4.92 20.79
CA LYS A 152 10.87 6.20 21.40
C LYS A 152 10.64 7.29 20.35
N LYS A 153 11.42 7.29 19.26
CA LYS A 153 11.26 8.24 18.15
C LYS A 153 10.10 7.87 17.23
N ALA A 154 9.74 6.58 17.16
CA ALA A 154 8.63 6.10 16.34
C ALA A 154 7.25 6.49 16.92
N GLU A 155 7.08 6.44 18.26
CA GLU A 155 5.79 6.64 18.93
C GLU A 155 5.04 7.93 18.50
N PRO A 156 5.64 9.13 18.43
CA PRO A 156 4.92 10.35 18.05
C PRO A 156 4.38 10.33 16.62
N TYR A 157 5.02 9.63 15.71
CA TYR A 157 4.54 9.51 14.32
C TYR A 157 3.24 8.70 14.25
N PHE A 158 3.14 7.57 14.97
CA PHE A 158 1.89 6.80 15.05
C PHE A 158 0.77 7.58 15.75
N ILE A 159 1.09 8.33 16.81
CA ILE A 159 0.11 9.22 17.46
C ILE A 159 -0.41 10.26 16.46
N LYS A 160 0.46 10.81 15.61
CA LYS A 160 0.07 11.77 14.58
C LYS A 160 -0.72 11.10 13.46
N ALA A 161 -0.31 9.93 12.98
CA ALA A 161 -1.02 9.17 11.94
C ALA A 161 -2.46 8.85 12.34
N LEU A 162 -2.68 8.38 13.59
CA LEU A 162 -4.01 8.06 14.12
C LEU A 162 -4.94 9.28 14.35
N LYS A 163 -4.47 10.51 14.11
CA LYS A 163 -5.34 11.69 14.03
C LYS A 163 -5.99 11.85 12.66
N TYR A 164 -5.38 11.27 11.62
CA TYR A 164 -5.82 11.41 10.23
C TYR A 164 -6.45 10.14 9.67
N SER A 165 -6.14 8.97 10.25
CA SER A 165 -6.68 7.68 9.78
C SER A 165 -6.82 6.69 10.93
N ASP A 166 -7.83 5.84 10.86
CA ASP A 166 -8.07 4.71 11.76
C ASP A 166 -7.71 3.35 11.11
N ASP A 167 -6.82 3.38 10.14
CA ASP A 167 -6.35 2.19 9.43
C ASP A 167 -5.75 1.16 10.39
N SER A 168 -6.15 -0.10 10.21
CA SER A 168 -5.74 -1.22 11.06
C SER A 168 -4.24 -1.51 11.00
N GLU A 169 -3.57 -1.16 9.89
CA GLU A 169 -2.12 -1.29 9.76
C GLU A 169 -1.40 -0.33 10.70
N ILE A 170 -1.81 0.95 10.70
CA ILE A 170 -1.28 1.97 11.62
C ILE A 170 -1.46 1.54 13.08
N VAL A 171 -2.65 1.03 13.41
CA VAL A 171 -2.95 0.50 14.76
C VAL A 171 -2.03 -0.64 15.11
N SER A 172 -1.85 -1.60 14.19
CA SER A 172 -0.98 -2.77 14.39
C SER A 172 0.47 -2.37 14.64
N HIS A 173 1.03 -1.48 13.81
CA HIS A 173 2.38 -0.97 13.97
C HIS A 173 2.55 -0.22 15.30
N PHE A 174 1.58 0.64 15.66
CA PHE A 174 1.64 1.39 16.91
C PHE A 174 1.61 0.47 18.14
N VAL A 175 0.75 -0.54 18.15
CA VAL A 175 0.71 -1.53 19.24
C VAL A 175 2.05 -2.22 19.38
N GLN A 176 2.68 -2.66 18.29
CA GLN A 176 4.00 -3.29 18.33
C GLN A 176 5.07 -2.36 18.93
N VAL A 177 5.07 -1.07 18.57
CA VAL A 177 5.97 -0.06 19.17
C VAL A 177 5.73 0.08 20.66
N LEU A 178 4.47 0.16 21.09
CA LEU A 178 4.12 0.29 22.50
C LEU A 178 4.58 -0.92 23.32
N LEU A 179 4.44 -2.13 22.77
CA LEU A 179 4.94 -3.36 23.41
C LEU A 179 6.46 -3.33 23.55
N LYS A 180 7.20 -2.92 22.50
CA LYS A 180 8.67 -2.76 22.58
C LYS A 180 9.11 -1.69 23.59
N LEU A 181 8.26 -0.72 23.88
CA LEU A 181 8.48 0.31 24.92
C LEU A 181 8.04 -0.12 26.33
N GLY A 182 7.52 -1.34 26.50
CA GLY A 182 6.96 -1.82 27.78
C GLY A 182 5.64 -1.15 28.17
N LYS A 183 4.97 -0.43 27.24
CA LYS A 183 3.72 0.29 27.48
C LYS A 183 2.49 -0.59 27.25
N THR A 184 2.47 -1.81 27.82
CA THR A 184 1.45 -2.84 27.59
C THR A 184 0.03 -2.34 27.82
N ASN A 185 -0.23 -1.62 28.90
CA ASN A 185 -1.57 -1.09 29.19
C ASN A 185 -2.06 -0.10 28.12
N LYS A 186 -1.16 0.73 27.57
CA LYS A 186 -1.49 1.64 26.48
C LYS A 186 -1.76 0.87 25.17
N ALA A 187 -0.95 -0.15 24.88
CA ALA A 187 -1.14 -1.04 23.75
C ALA A 187 -2.52 -1.74 23.79
N LYS A 188 -2.87 -2.36 24.92
CA LYS A 188 -4.19 -2.99 25.13
C LYS A 188 -5.35 -2.00 24.99
N LYS A 189 -5.20 -0.77 25.47
CA LYS A 189 -6.23 0.28 25.35
C LYS A 189 -6.44 0.70 23.87
N ILE A 190 -5.35 0.94 23.13
CA ILE A 190 -5.41 1.27 21.70
C ILE A 190 -6.06 0.13 20.93
N PHE A 191 -5.56 -1.10 21.09
CA PHE A 191 -6.13 -2.28 20.44
C PHE A 191 -7.64 -2.43 20.71
N SER A 192 -8.06 -2.36 22.00
CA SER A 192 -9.45 -2.52 22.40
C SER A 192 -10.39 -1.46 21.82
N LYS A 193 -9.88 -0.24 21.55
CA LYS A 193 -10.65 0.79 20.87
C LYS A 193 -10.94 0.40 19.41
N TYR A 194 -9.92 -0.02 18.68
CA TYR A 194 -10.03 -0.22 17.22
C TYR A 194 -10.65 -1.57 16.85
N ILE A 195 -10.41 -2.65 17.61
CA ILE A 195 -11.06 -3.94 17.36
C ILE A 195 -12.58 -3.88 17.56
N LYS A 196 -13.07 -2.98 18.43
CA LYS A 196 -14.52 -2.77 18.62
C LYS A 196 -15.15 -2.08 17.41
N LEU A 197 -14.40 -1.24 16.69
CA LEU A 197 -14.86 -0.56 15.48
C LEU A 197 -14.85 -1.50 14.27
N ASN A 198 -13.87 -2.39 14.20
CA ASN A 198 -13.65 -3.31 13.09
C ASN A 198 -13.39 -4.75 13.57
N PRO A 199 -14.39 -5.46 14.12
CA PRO A 199 -14.20 -6.78 14.76
C PRO A 199 -13.79 -7.88 13.77
N GLU A 200 -14.07 -7.71 12.48
CA GLU A 200 -13.76 -8.67 11.41
C GLU A 200 -12.42 -8.36 10.70
N ASP A 201 -11.67 -7.35 11.17
CA ASP A 201 -10.40 -6.98 10.55
C ASP A 201 -9.34 -8.06 10.81
N GLU A 202 -8.77 -8.61 9.73
CA GLU A 202 -7.80 -9.71 9.77
C GLU A 202 -6.53 -9.30 10.54
N LYS A 203 -5.98 -8.09 10.30
CA LYS A 203 -4.76 -7.61 10.97
C LYS A 203 -4.95 -7.40 12.47
N LEU A 204 -6.10 -6.82 12.87
CA LEU A 204 -6.42 -6.65 14.27
C LEU A 204 -6.66 -7.99 14.98
N ASN A 205 -7.26 -8.98 14.29
CA ASN A 205 -7.43 -10.31 14.84
C ASN A 205 -6.11 -11.08 15.01
N GLU A 206 -5.14 -10.92 14.11
CA GLU A 206 -3.77 -11.43 14.26
C GLU A 206 -3.08 -10.79 15.48
N LEU A 207 -3.22 -9.47 15.64
CA LEU A 207 -2.66 -8.72 16.76
C LEU A 207 -3.24 -9.16 18.12
N LYS A 208 -4.50 -9.61 18.15
CA LYS A 208 -5.17 -10.13 19.35
C LYS A 208 -4.41 -11.33 19.93
N ASN A 209 -3.91 -12.23 19.08
CA ASN A 209 -3.14 -13.37 19.52
C ASN A 209 -1.85 -12.93 20.22
N LEU A 210 -1.13 -11.98 19.63
CA LEU A 210 0.08 -11.42 20.22
C LEU A 210 -0.16 -10.76 21.59
N LEU A 211 -1.31 -10.09 21.77
CA LEU A 211 -1.66 -9.41 23.03
C LEU A 211 -2.17 -10.36 24.12
N ASN A 212 -2.67 -11.54 23.77
CA ASN A 212 -3.11 -12.56 24.71
C ASN A 212 -1.94 -13.38 25.29
N GLU A 213 -0.78 -13.38 24.62
CA GLU A 213 0.45 -14.05 25.07
C GLU A 213 1.24 -13.21 26.09
N ILE A 214 0.84 -11.97 26.36
CA ILE A 214 1.48 -10.99 27.25
C ILE A 214 0.52 -10.60 28.38
#